data_01dfbc05e4ed4619c89884d12ff03f0f
#
_entry.id   01dfbc05e4ed4619c89884d12ff03f0f
#
_cell.length_a   1.000
_cell.length_b   1.000
_cell.length_c   1.000
_cell.angle_alpha   90.00
_cell.angle_beta   90.00
_cell.angle_gamma   90.00
#
_symmetry.space_group_name_H-M   'P 1'
#
loop_
_entity.id
_entity.type
_entity.pdbx_description
1 polymer ?
#
loop_
_entity_poly.entity_id
_entity_poly.type
_entity_poly.pdbx_seq_one_letter_code
_entity_poly.pdbx_strand_id
1 'polypeptide(L)'
;MPFEDHFLSAVSACSAVKFLDMNIIVCLKPAPDPKRWDSIQLDPITKALQREGIPSVLGPLDKRALEEGLRVREKHGGKVVAIAMAPPWAKDNLVEALAMGADEAYLLSDRAFAGSDTWSTSLVLSKAITKFGVFDLILCGSYSVDGSTGHVGAQLGEFLGIPNVSQVVAVESIVGGMLRSRSIVESGYRVLETPLPCLITVSREINTPRFTSLFGVIEAESKPLAAWAAAELGLSPDAIGFNGSPTQTGDVFLPEMKRKAQMLAGEPEEMVPEIIRKIRQAIG
;
A
#
# COMPACT_ATOMS: atom_id res chain seq x y z
N MET A 1 -19.40 65.30 -27.85
CA MET A 1 -20.15 64.21 -27.27
C MET A 1 -19.19 63.10 -27.01
N PRO A 2 -18.94 62.72 -25.76
CA PRO A 2 -17.88 61.80 -25.37
C PRO A 2 -18.35 60.35 -25.51
N PHE A 3 -17.50 59.48 -26.03
CA PHE A 3 -17.55 58.04 -25.88
C PHE A 3 -16.72 57.70 -24.63
N GLU A 4 -17.39 57.58 -23.51
CA GLU A 4 -16.79 57.09 -22.27
C GLU A 4 -17.21 55.65 -21.98
N ASP A 5 -16.20 54.80 -21.79
CA ASP A 5 -16.07 53.77 -20.78
C ASP A 5 -17.19 52.74 -20.58
N HIS A 6 -17.05 51.61 -21.30
CA HIS A 6 -17.54 50.31 -20.86
C HIS A 6 -16.48 49.20 -21.08
N PHE A 7 -15.27 49.38 -20.61
CA PHE A 7 -14.22 48.36 -20.66
C PHE A 7 -13.57 48.17 -19.30
N LEU A 8 -14.36 47.85 -18.27
CA LEU A 8 -13.81 47.41 -16.96
C LEU A 8 -14.89 46.65 -16.20
N SER A 9 -15.16 45.39 -16.52
CA SER A 9 -15.80 44.45 -15.57
C SER A 9 -15.71 43.00 -16.06
N ALA A 10 -14.55 42.58 -16.45
CA ALA A 10 -14.28 41.15 -16.69
C ALA A 10 -12.96 40.77 -16.02
N VAL A 11 -12.75 41.20 -14.76
CA VAL A 11 -11.62 40.80 -13.97
C VAL A 11 -12.11 39.95 -12.84
N SER A 12 -11.68 38.69 -12.90
CA SER A 12 -11.42 37.82 -11.74
C SER A 12 -12.63 37.18 -11.07
N ALA A 13 -13.27 36.23 -11.74
CA ALA A 13 -13.66 35.03 -11.05
C ALA A 13 -12.49 34.04 -11.12
N CYS A 14 -11.34 34.39 -10.59
CA CYS A 14 -10.34 33.43 -10.18
C CYS A 14 -10.97 32.72 -8.98
N SER A 15 -11.66 31.60 -9.24
CA SER A 15 -12.15 30.72 -8.21
C SER A 15 -10.94 30.34 -7.37
N ALA A 16 -10.83 30.92 -6.17
CA ALA A 16 -9.86 30.47 -5.20
C ALA A 16 -10.11 28.97 -4.99
N VAL A 17 -9.27 28.15 -5.59
CA VAL A 17 -9.26 26.71 -5.30
C VAL A 17 -8.95 26.64 -3.82
N LYS A 18 -9.98 26.37 -3.01
CA LYS A 18 -9.81 26.20 -1.57
C LYS A 18 -9.05 24.89 -1.41
N PHE A 19 -7.75 24.97 -1.16
CA PHE A 19 -6.96 23.80 -0.80
C PHE A 19 -7.60 23.18 0.44
N LEU A 20 -7.85 21.90 0.39
CA LEU A 20 -8.46 21.17 1.51
C LEU A 20 -7.46 20.90 2.64
N ASP A 21 -6.15 21.12 2.37
CA ASP A 21 -5.03 20.79 3.28
C ASP A 21 -5.17 19.38 3.87
N MET A 22 -5.22 18.39 2.99
CA MET A 22 -5.53 17.00 3.35
C MET A 22 -4.39 16.34 4.14
N ASN A 23 -4.73 15.73 5.27
CA ASN A 23 -3.83 14.85 6.01
C ASN A 23 -3.98 13.43 5.47
N ILE A 24 -2.96 12.98 4.75
CA ILE A 24 -2.98 11.69 4.05
C ILE A 24 -2.01 10.74 4.75
N ILE A 25 -2.49 9.53 5.08
CA ILE A 25 -1.67 8.49 5.69
C ILE A 25 -1.52 7.34 4.69
N VAL A 26 -0.28 6.89 4.47
CA VAL A 26 0.00 5.76 3.60
C VAL A 26 0.63 4.64 4.41
N CYS A 27 -0.06 3.50 4.47
CA CYS A 27 0.46 2.31 5.10
C CYS A 27 1.33 1.54 4.12
N LEU A 28 2.57 1.28 4.51
CA LEU A 28 3.58 0.60 3.71
C LEU A 28 3.99 -0.70 4.40
N LYS A 29 4.25 -1.74 3.62
CA LYS A 29 4.79 -2.99 4.13
C LYS A 29 6.13 -3.32 3.46
N PRO A 30 7.26 -3.06 4.11
CA PRO A 30 8.56 -3.59 3.69
C PRO A 30 8.52 -5.12 3.63
N ALA A 31 8.91 -5.68 2.52
CA ALA A 31 8.92 -7.12 2.28
C ALA A 31 10.25 -7.56 1.63
N PRO A 32 10.67 -8.81 1.78
CA PRO A 32 11.83 -9.33 1.06
C PRO A 32 11.69 -9.12 -0.44
N ASP A 33 12.79 -8.76 -1.12
CA ASP A 33 12.79 -8.54 -2.56
C ASP A 33 12.36 -9.82 -3.30
N PRO A 34 11.24 -9.80 -4.04
CA PRO A 34 10.75 -10.96 -4.79
C PRO A 34 11.76 -11.52 -5.79
N LYS A 35 12.68 -10.70 -6.29
CA LYS A 35 13.76 -11.11 -7.20
C LYS A 35 14.82 -11.99 -6.53
N ARG A 36 14.82 -12.04 -5.21
CA ARG A 36 15.76 -12.81 -4.37
C ARG A 36 15.09 -14.00 -3.67
N TRP A 37 13.87 -14.34 -4.00
CA TRP A 37 13.15 -15.44 -3.35
C TRP A 37 13.84 -16.80 -3.50
N ASP A 38 14.56 -17.00 -4.60
CA ASP A 38 15.36 -18.23 -4.78
C ASP A 38 16.48 -18.41 -3.74
N SER A 39 16.87 -17.33 -3.06
CA SER A 39 17.88 -17.33 -1.98
C SER A 39 17.28 -17.44 -0.58
N ILE A 40 15.96 -17.44 -0.42
CA ILE A 40 15.29 -17.58 0.86
C ILE A 40 15.44 -19.02 1.36
N GLN A 41 15.97 -19.15 2.58
CA GLN A 41 16.08 -20.43 3.28
C GLN A 41 15.12 -20.47 4.46
N LEU A 42 14.64 -21.67 4.78
CA LEU A 42 13.90 -21.91 6.00
C LEU A 42 14.88 -22.29 7.11
N ASP A 43 14.69 -21.71 8.28
CA ASP A 43 15.38 -22.19 9.46
C ASP A 43 15.01 -23.67 9.70
N PRO A 44 15.99 -24.58 9.84
CA PRO A 44 15.69 -26.00 9.91
C PRO A 44 14.93 -26.41 11.16
N ILE A 45 14.99 -25.61 12.24
CA ILE A 45 14.37 -25.89 13.54
C ILE A 45 13.03 -25.16 13.65
N THR A 46 13.03 -23.83 13.46
CA THR A 46 11.84 -22.99 13.68
C THR A 46 10.93 -22.92 12.46
N LYS A 47 11.39 -23.39 11.28
CA LYS A 47 10.70 -23.27 9.99
C LYS A 47 10.36 -21.83 9.61
N ALA A 48 10.94 -20.85 10.30
CA ALA A 48 10.81 -19.46 9.96
C ALA A 48 11.63 -19.13 8.70
N LEU A 49 11.15 -18.17 7.91
CA LEU A 49 11.92 -17.66 6.78
C LEU A 49 13.16 -16.91 7.28
N GLN A 50 14.34 -17.39 6.91
CA GLN A 50 15.60 -16.69 7.15
C GLN A 50 15.66 -15.50 6.20
N ARG A 51 15.48 -14.30 6.76
CA ARG A 51 15.48 -13.04 6.00
C ARG A 51 16.83 -12.33 6.04
N GLU A 52 17.80 -12.90 6.75
CA GLU A 52 19.14 -12.34 6.89
C GLU A 52 19.85 -12.30 5.54
N GLY A 53 20.37 -11.14 5.16
CA GLY A 53 21.07 -10.95 3.88
C GLY A 53 20.15 -10.74 2.66
N ILE A 54 18.81 -10.74 2.81
CA ILE A 54 17.90 -10.44 1.72
C ILE A 54 17.49 -8.97 1.81
N PRO A 55 17.73 -8.16 0.77
CA PRO A 55 17.27 -6.79 0.74
C PRO A 55 15.76 -6.71 0.88
N SER A 56 15.30 -5.73 1.64
CA SER A 56 13.90 -5.41 1.77
C SER A 56 13.53 -4.31 0.77
N VAL A 57 12.33 -4.38 0.20
CA VAL A 57 11.80 -3.38 -0.73
C VAL A 57 10.38 -3.00 -0.34
N LEU A 58 9.95 -1.81 -0.71
CA LEU A 58 8.54 -1.45 -0.67
C LEU A 58 7.78 -2.24 -1.74
N GLY A 59 6.67 -2.83 -1.37
CA GLY A 59 5.81 -3.58 -2.28
C GLY A 59 5.35 -2.72 -3.47
N PRO A 60 5.16 -3.31 -4.67
CA PRO A 60 4.73 -2.55 -5.85
C PRO A 60 3.39 -1.82 -5.65
N LEU A 61 2.45 -2.39 -4.90
CA LEU A 61 1.17 -1.76 -4.59
C LEU A 61 1.31 -0.67 -3.53
N ASP A 62 2.22 -0.83 -2.57
CA ASP A 62 2.50 0.18 -1.56
C ASP A 62 3.14 1.43 -2.18
N LYS A 63 4.06 1.25 -3.14
CA LYS A 63 4.59 2.38 -3.94
C LYS A 63 3.50 3.10 -4.72
N ARG A 64 2.47 2.38 -5.21
CA ARG A 64 1.32 2.99 -5.88
C ARG A 64 0.40 3.72 -4.91
N ALA A 65 0.21 3.18 -3.70
CA ALA A 65 -0.52 3.87 -2.64
C ALA A 65 0.18 5.18 -2.26
N LEU A 66 1.50 5.15 -2.11
CA LEU A 66 2.31 6.34 -1.84
C LEU A 66 2.20 7.35 -2.99
N GLU A 67 2.38 6.92 -4.23
CA GLU A 67 2.23 7.78 -5.42
C GLU A 67 0.86 8.45 -5.47
N GLU A 68 -0.21 7.70 -5.18
CA GLU A 68 -1.56 8.26 -5.19
C GLU A 68 -1.75 9.30 -4.07
N GLY A 69 -1.23 9.02 -2.86
CA GLY A 69 -1.22 9.99 -1.77
C GLY A 69 -0.48 11.29 -2.15
N LEU A 70 0.65 11.18 -2.82
CA LEU A 70 1.41 12.33 -3.32
C LEU A 70 0.62 13.13 -4.36
N ARG A 71 -0.05 12.46 -5.31
CA ARG A 71 -0.89 13.13 -6.32
C ARG A 71 -2.09 13.85 -5.70
N VAL A 72 -2.72 13.23 -4.70
CA VAL A 72 -3.82 13.87 -3.95
C VAL A 72 -3.30 15.11 -3.23
N ARG A 73 -2.16 15.04 -2.53
CA ARG A 73 -1.52 16.21 -1.89
C ARG A 73 -1.17 17.30 -2.89
N GLU A 74 -0.60 16.96 -4.03
CA GLU A 74 -0.24 17.92 -5.09
C GLU A 74 -1.45 18.69 -5.61
N LYS A 75 -2.61 18.04 -5.66
CA LYS A 75 -3.86 18.63 -6.14
C LYS A 75 -4.64 19.40 -5.08
N HIS A 76 -4.61 18.97 -3.83
CA HIS A 76 -5.49 19.46 -2.77
C HIS A 76 -4.76 20.17 -1.63
N GLY A 77 -3.42 20.15 -1.61
CA GLY A 77 -2.62 20.64 -0.48
C GLY A 77 -2.53 19.61 0.65
N GLY A 78 -1.86 20.01 1.74
CA GLY A 78 -1.72 19.20 2.95
C GLY A 78 -0.43 18.39 3.00
N LYS A 79 -0.44 17.24 3.68
CA LYS A 79 0.75 16.42 3.91
C LYS A 79 0.50 14.92 3.72
N VAL A 80 1.58 14.19 3.40
CA VAL A 80 1.61 12.72 3.29
C VAL A 80 2.53 12.14 4.36
N VAL A 81 1.97 11.28 5.21
CA VAL A 81 2.67 10.56 6.26
C VAL A 81 2.77 9.08 5.88
N ALA A 82 3.99 8.55 5.82
CA ALA A 82 4.23 7.13 5.58
C ALA A 82 4.36 6.36 6.89
N ILE A 83 3.63 5.25 7.03
CA ILE A 83 3.69 4.39 8.22
C ILE A 83 4.02 2.97 7.80
N ALA A 84 4.96 2.32 8.50
CA ALA A 84 5.23 0.91 8.33
C ALA A 84 5.36 0.19 9.68
N MET A 85 4.71 -0.97 9.83
CA MET A 85 4.96 -1.88 10.94
C MET A 85 5.97 -2.93 10.48
N ALA A 86 7.21 -2.81 10.96
CA ALA A 86 8.32 -3.65 10.51
C ALA A 86 9.48 -3.65 11.51
N PRO A 87 10.40 -4.61 11.41
CA PRO A 87 11.64 -4.61 12.18
C PRO A 87 12.52 -3.38 11.89
N PRO A 88 13.49 -3.05 12.77
CA PRO A 88 14.33 -1.84 12.65
C PRO A 88 15.09 -1.70 11.32
N TRP A 89 15.45 -2.81 10.67
CA TRP A 89 16.15 -2.81 9.39
C TRP A 89 15.30 -2.24 8.23
N ALA A 90 13.99 -2.14 8.40
CA ALA A 90 13.09 -1.56 7.40
C ALA A 90 13.14 -0.02 7.34
N LYS A 91 13.96 0.62 8.17
CA LYS A 91 14.15 2.09 8.17
C LYS A 91 14.49 2.62 6.79
N ASP A 92 15.35 1.93 6.03
CA ASP A 92 15.78 2.36 4.69
C ASP A 92 14.61 2.40 3.70
N ASN A 93 13.60 1.55 3.86
CA ASN A 93 12.39 1.60 3.04
C ASN A 93 11.54 2.84 3.33
N LEU A 94 11.52 3.33 4.57
CA LEU A 94 10.86 4.59 4.91
C LEU A 94 11.66 5.80 4.41
N VAL A 95 13.00 5.73 4.39
CA VAL A 95 13.84 6.74 3.73
C VAL A 95 13.52 6.79 2.23
N GLU A 96 13.32 5.65 1.57
CA GLU A 96 12.85 5.61 0.18
C GLU A 96 11.49 6.32 0.02
N ALA A 97 10.53 6.09 0.93
CA ALA A 97 9.24 6.77 0.91
C ALA A 97 9.36 8.29 1.07
N LEU A 98 10.25 8.77 1.97
CA LEU A 98 10.57 10.18 2.14
C LEU A 98 11.22 10.76 0.87
N ALA A 99 12.11 10.01 0.23
CA ALA A 99 12.77 10.39 -1.03
C ALA A 99 11.80 10.43 -2.21
N MET A 100 10.75 9.59 -2.23
CA MET A 100 9.66 9.68 -3.20
C MET A 100 8.79 10.92 -3.00
N GLY A 101 8.79 11.52 -1.81
CA GLY A 101 8.09 12.77 -1.54
C GLY A 101 7.17 12.77 -0.31
N ALA A 102 7.11 11.72 0.50
CA ALA A 102 6.42 11.78 1.78
C ALA A 102 7.02 12.88 2.67
N ASP A 103 6.21 13.51 3.51
CA ASP A 103 6.63 14.62 4.37
C ASP A 103 7.20 14.12 5.69
N GLU A 104 6.64 13.04 6.22
CA GLU A 104 7.03 12.40 7.48
C GLU A 104 6.96 10.88 7.34
N ALA A 105 7.74 10.14 8.13
CA ALA A 105 7.67 8.70 8.17
C ALA A 105 7.71 8.15 9.61
N TYR A 106 6.99 7.06 9.86
CA TYR A 106 6.93 6.42 11.17
C TYR A 106 7.11 4.91 11.06
N LEU A 107 8.10 4.41 11.77
CA LEU A 107 8.36 2.99 11.90
C LEU A 107 7.73 2.47 13.20
N LEU A 108 6.74 1.60 13.08
CA LEU A 108 6.17 0.89 14.21
C LEU A 108 7.02 -0.36 14.43
N SER A 109 7.88 -0.34 15.44
CA SER A 109 8.87 -1.39 15.64
C SER A 109 9.00 -1.78 17.10
N ASP A 110 8.62 -3.03 17.38
CA ASP A 110 8.75 -3.65 18.69
C ASP A 110 8.86 -5.17 18.51
N ARG A 111 9.56 -5.85 19.38
CA ARG A 111 9.59 -7.32 19.43
C ARG A 111 8.19 -7.90 19.71
N ALA A 112 7.35 -7.17 20.45
CA ALA A 112 5.98 -7.56 20.74
C ALA A 112 5.09 -7.60 19.48
N PHE A 113 5.47 -6.97 18.37
CA PHE A 113 4.76 -7.05 17.10
C PHE A 113 5.08 -8.31 16.30
N ALA A 114 6.09 -9.08 16.69
CA ALA A 114 6.50 -10.27 15.96
C ALA A 114 5.38 -11.32 15.93
N GLY A 115 5.18 -11.95 14.78
CA GLY A 115 4.15 -12.97 14.59
C GLY A 115 2.71 -12.42 14.45
N SER A 116 2.54 -11.09 14.30
CA SER A 116 1.24 -10.48 14.03
C SER A 116 0.63 -11.04 12.74
N ASP A 117 -0.61 -11.48 12.83
CA ASP A 117 -1.47 -11.71 11.67
C ASP A 117 -2.08 -10.38 11.16
N THR A 118 -3.05 -10.46 10.25
CA THR A 118 -3.69 -9.25 9.69
C THR A 118 -4.50 -8.49 10.72
N TRP A 119 -5.13 -9.18 11.69
CA TRP A 119 -5.91 -8.57 12.76
C TRP A 119 -5.02 -7.75 13.70
N SER A 120 -3.99 -8.39 14.25
CA SER A 120 -3.03 -7.74 15.15
C SER A 120 -2.29 -6.59 14.44
N THR A 121 -1.90 -6.77 13.16
CA THR A 121 -1.30 -5.72 12.34
C THR A 121 -2.24 -4.51 12.19
N SER A 122 -3.51 -4.74 11.88
CA SER A 122 -4.50 -3.67 11.70
C SER A 122 -4.79 -2.93 13.00
N LEU A 123 -4.81 -3.66 14.13
CA LEU A 123 -4.94 -3.05 15.46
C LEU A 123 -3.76 -2.09 15.76
N VAL A 124 -2.51 -2.54 15.53
CA VAL A 124 -1.32 -1.70 15.76
C VAL A 124 -1.35 -0.46 14.87
N LEU A 125 -1.64 -0.63 13.57
CA LEU A 125 -1.77 0.48 12.63
C LEU A 125 -2.88 1.46 13.04
N SER A 126 -4.04 0.96 13.48
CA SER A 126 -5.15 1.81 13.92
C SER A 126 -4.79 2.68 15.11
N LYS A 127 -4.05 2.11 16.09
CA LYS A 127 -3.58 2.87 17.26
C LYS A 127 -2.55 3.93 16.88
N ALA A 128 -1.64 3.61 15.97
CA ALA A 128 -0.69 4.59 15.45
C ALA A 128 -1.40 5.72 14.71
N ILE A 129 -2.37 5.41 13.84
CA ILE A 129 -3.14 6.41 13.10
C ILE A 129 -3.96 7.28 14.04
N THR A 130 -4.64 6.69 15.03
CA THR A 130 -5.38 7.45 16.04
C THR A 130 -4.47 8.42 16.83
N LYS A 131 -3.23 8.04 17.07
CA LYS A 131 -2.23 8.89 17.74
C LYS A 131 -1.84 10.12 16.90
N PHE A 132 -1.90 10.06 15.57
CA PHE A 132 -1.73 11.24 14.71
C PHE A 132 -2.85 12.26 14.86
N GLY A 133 -4.03 11.84 15.23
CA GLY A 133 -5.21 12.69 15.40
C GLY A 133 -6.00 12.84 14.10
N VAL A 134 -6.00 14.04 13.51
CA VAL A 134 -6.84 14.30 12.32
C VAL A 134 -6.19 13.77 11.07
N PHE A 135 -6.95 12.98 10.32
CA PHE A 135 -6.61 12.49 8.98
C PHE A 135 -7.86 12.51 8.10
N ASP A 136 -7.66 12.61 6.78
CA ASP A 136 -8.73 12.68 5.79
C ASP A 136 -8.76 11.44 4.89
N LEU A 137 -7.59 10.92 4.52
CA LEU A 137 -7.47 9.78 3.61
C LEU A 137 -6.37 8.83 4.05
N ILE A 138 -6.70 7.54 4.10
CA ILE A 138 -5.74 6.48 4.32
C ILE A 138 -5.60 5.66 3.04
N LEU A 139 -4.38 5.38 2.62
CA LEU A 139 -4.09 4.54 1.46
C LEU A 139 -3.26 3.32 1.87
N CYS A 140 -3.62 2.17 1.32
CA CYS A 140 -2.87 0.92 1.46
C CYS A 140 -2.75 0.24 0.09
N GLY A 141 -1.72 -0.57 -0.13
CA GLY A 141 -1.75 -1.55 -1.20
C GLY A 141 -2.87 -2.57 -0.98
N SER A 142 -3.53 -3.05 -2.03
CA SER A 142 -4.61 -4.04 -1.89
C SER A 142 -4.14 -5.34 -1.25
N TYR A 143 -2.88 -5.72 -1.45
CA TYR A 143 -2.24 -6.88 -0.82
C TYR A 143 -0.72 -6.72 -0.83
N SER A 144 -0.05 -7.45 0.04
CA SER A 144 1.43 -7.51 0.11
C SER A 144 1.98 -8.66 -0.73
N VAL A 145 3.22 -8.52 -1.19
CA VAL A 145 3.86 -9.53 -2.05
C VAL A 145 4.21 -10.84 -1.32
N ASP A 146 4.32 -10.79 0.00
CA ASP A 146 4.67 -11.95 0.85
C ASP A 146 3.45 -12.72 1.36
N GLY A 147 2.49 -12.06 1.99
CA GLY A 147 1.32 -12.70 2.60
C GLY A 147 0.09 -12.76 1.71
N SER A 148 -0.06 -11.81 0.79
CA SER A 148 -1.16 -11.72 -0.22
C SER A 148 -2.59 -11.85 0.33
N THR A 149 -2.79 -11.57 1.62
CA THR A 149 -4.10 -11.77 2.28
C THR A 149 -5.16 -10.76 1.86
N GLY A 150 -4.75 -9.51 1.56
CA GLY A 150 -5.67 -8.43 1.20
C GLY A 150 -6.59 -7.93 2.33
N HIS A 151 -6.38 -8.36 3.57
CA HIS A 151 -7.32 -8.09 4.67
C HIS A 151 -7.00 -6.81 5.45
N VAL A 152 -5.72 -6.41 5.54
CA VAL A 152 -5.27 -5.33 6.45
C VAL A 152 -6.04 -4.02 6.21
N GLY A 153 -6.23 -3.60 4.95
CA GLY A 153 -6.93 -2.35 4.67
C GLY A 153 -8.38 -2.35 5.17
N ALA A 154 -9.13 -3.44 4.90
CA ALA A 154 -10.52 -3.55 5.35
C ALA A 154 -10.63 -3.61 6.89
N GLN A 155 -9.80 -4.41 7.54
CA GLN A 155 -9.75 -4.50 9.00
C GLN A 155 -9.33 -3.18 9.65
N LEU A 156 -8.38 -2.45 9.04
CA LEU A 156 -7.96 -1.14 9.52
C LEU A 156 -9.09 -0.11 9.45
N GLY A 157 -9.87 -0.10 8.34
CA GLY A 157 -11.06 0.73 8.21
C GLY A 157 -12.09 0.45 9.31
N GLU A 158 -12.32 -0.83 9.61
CA GLU A 158 -13.22 -1.25 10.69
C GLU A 158 -12.72 -0.83 12.07
N PHE A 159 -11.43 -1.03 12.39
CA PHE A 159 -10.86 -0.57 13.65
C PHE A 159 -10.93 0.95 13.86
N LEU A 160 -10.87 1.71 12.78
CA LEU A 160 -10.98 3.19 12.83
C LEU A 160 -12.42 3.68 12.74
N GLY A 161 -13.39 2.80 12.46
CA GLY A 161 -14.80 3.17 12.29
C GLY A 161 -15.06 4.07 11.08
N ILE A 162 -14.26 3.92 9.99
CA ILE A 162 -14.36 4.73 8.79
C ILE A 162 -14.72 3.88 7.56
N PRO A 163 -15.41 4.47 6.56
CA PRO A 163 -15.68 3.80 5.30
C PRO A 163 -14.39 3.35 4.61
N ASN A 164 -14.43 2.17 3.95
CA ASN A 164 -13.32 1.72 3.14
C ASN A 164 -13.78 1.27 1.75
N VAL A 165 -12.91 1.51 0.74
CA VAL A 165 -13.12 1.05 -0.64
C VAL A 165 -11.91 0.26 -1.07
N SER A 166 -12.14 -1.01 -1.41
CA SER A 166 -11.08 -1.92 -1.83
C SER A 166 -10.87 -1.90 -3.35
N GLN A 167 -9.65 -2.23 -3.81
CA GLN A 167 -9.31 -2.43 -5.22
C GLN A 167 -9.55 -1.18 -6.08
N VAL A 168 -9.19 0.00 -5.58
CA VAL A 168 -9.35 1.27 -6.30
C VAL A 168 -8.35 1.36 -7.45
N VAL A 169 -8.85 1.65 -8.63
CA VAL A 169 -8.08 1.82 -9.88
C VAL A 169 -8.03 3.27 -10.35
N ALA A 170 -8.83 4.17 -9.76
CA ALA A 170 -8.76 5.60 -10.01
C ALA A 170 -9.41 6.39 -8.87
N VAL A 171 -8.77 7.48 -8.47
CA VAL A 171 -9.38 8.57 -7.70
C VAL A 171 -9.83 9.63 -8.71
N GLU A 172 -11.15 9.74 -8.93
CA GLU A 172 -11.70 10.63 -9.95
C GLU A 172 -11.80 12.07 -9.46
N SER A 173 -12.29 12.26 -8.23
CA SER A 173 -12.37 13.58 -7.61
C SER A 173 -12.48 13.50 -6.08
N ILE A 174 -12.09 14.60 -5.42
CA ILE A 174 -12.35 14.86 -4.01
C ILE A 174 -12.97 16.25 -3.93
N VAL A 175 -14.27 16.33 -3.63
CA VAL A 175 -15.04 17.57 -3.60
C VAL A 175 -16.08 17.51 -2.48
N GLY A 176 -16.22 18.59 -1.73
CA GLY A 176 -17.26 18.70 -0.70
C GLY A 176 -17.17 17.64 0.42
N GLY A 177 -15.95 17.15 0.74
CA GLY A 177 -15.78 16.09 1.72
C GLY A 177 -16.13 14.69 1.21
N MET A 178 -16.33 14.52 -0.10
CA MET A 178 -16.62 13.24 -0.75
C MET A 178 -15.49 12.85 -1.69
N LEU A 179 -15.02 11.62 -1.56
CA LEU A 179 -14.09 10.98 -2.50
C LEU A 179 -14.90 10.18 -3.51
N ARG A 180 -14.76 10.50 -4.79
CA ARG A 180 -15.29 9.70 -5.90
C ARG A 180 -14.17 8.83 -6.46
N SER A 181 -14.37 7.52 -6.42
CA SER A 181 -13.37 6.55 -6.84
C SER A 181 -13.96 5.47 -7.71
N ARG A 182 -13.11 4.85 -8.54
CA ARG A 182 -13.45 3.67 -9.36
C ARG A 182 -12.74 2.45 -8.79
N SER A 183 -13.51 1.40 -8.51
CA SER A 183 -13.04 0.13 -7.96
C SER A 183 -13.28 -1.00 -8.95
N ILE A 184 -12.33 -1.93 -9.05
CA ILE A 184 -12.47 -3.13 -9.89
C ILE A 184 -13.34 -4.17 -9.18
N VAL A 185 -14.17 -4.85 -9.95
CA VAL A 185 -14.99 -6.01 -9.54
C VAL A 185 -14.91 -7.08 -10.63
N GLU A 186 -15.37 -8.31 -10.35
CA GLU A 186 -15.28 -9.42 -11.29
C GLU A 186 -15.86 -9.11 -12.68
N SER A 187 -16.96 -8.36 -12.75
CA SER A 187 -17.67 -8.02 -14.00
C SER A 187 -17.29 -6.65 -14.59
N GLY A 188 -16.24 -5.98 -14.08
CA GLY A 188 -15.83 -4.67 -14.58
C GLY A 188 -15.48 -3.68 -13.49
N TYR A 189 -16.08 -2.50 -13.49
CA TYR A 189 -15.81 -1.42 -12.55
C TYR A 189 -17.09 -0.90 -11.92
N ARG A 190 -16.98 -0.44 -10.67
CA ARG A 190 -18.02 0.37 -10.02
C ARG A 190 -17.43 1.71 -9.61
N VAL A 191 -18.24 2.76 -9.70
CA VAL A 191 -17.90 4.10 -9.21
C VAL A 191 -18.60 4.28 -7.86
N LEU A 192 -17.85 4.74 -6.87
CA LEU A 192 -18.32 4.92 -5.49
C LEU A 192 -18.04 6.35 -5.06
N GLU A 193 -18.98 6.93 -4.32
CA GLU A 193 -18.81 8.17 -3.58
C GLU A 193 -18.75 7.85 -2.08
N THR A 194 -17.66 8.24 -1.45
CA THR A 194 -17.34 7.87 -0.07
C THR A 194 -17.03 9.11 0.74
N PRO A 195 -17.70 9.33 1.88
CA PRO A 195 -17.40 10.48 2.73
C PRO A 195 -16.00 10.37 3.35
N LEU A 196 -15.30 11.49 3.49
CA LEU A 196 -14.06 11.61 4.26
C LEU A 196 -14.38 11.76 5.76
N PRO A 197 -13.53 11.24 6.68
CA PRO A 197 -12.35 10.45 6.38
C PRO A 197 -12.68 9.05 5.87
N CYS A 198 -11.86 8.53 4.95
CA CYS A 198 -12.04 7.18 4.45
C CYS A 198 -10.69 6.47 4.19
N LEU A 199 -10.77 5.16 3.98
CA LEU A 199 -9.64 4.33 3.58
C LEU A 199 -9.87 3.77 2.18
N ILE A 200 -8.84 3.79 1.34
CA ILE A 200 -8.85 3.08 0.07
C ILE A 200 -7.69 2.09 -0.03
N THR A 201 -7.92 0.91 -0.58
CA THR A 201 -6.82 0.05 -1.01
C THR A 201 -6.67 0.13 -2.52
N VAL A 202 -5.43 0.32 -2.97
CA VAL A 202 -5.16 0.59 -4.39
C VAL A 202 -4.76 -0.66 -5.16
N SER A 203 -5.20 -0.75 -6.39
CA SER A 203 -4.85 -1.78 -7.35
C SER A 203 -3.71 -1.34 -8.27
N ARG A 204 -3.22 -2.27 -9.10
CA ARG A 204 -2.08 -2.03 -9.99
C ARG A 204 -2.35 -0.95 -11.04
N GLU A 205 -3.59 -0.81 -11.46
CA GLU A 205 -4.01 0.09 -12.54
C GLU A 205 -4.10 1.55 -12.13
N ILE A 206 -4.04 1.88 -10.83
CA ILE A 206 -4.31 3.23 -10.33
C ILE A 206 -3.33 4.29 -10.86
N ASN A 207 -2.05 3.94 -10.91
CA ASN A 207 -1.00 4.84 -11.39
C ASN A 207 0.30 4.09 -11.72
N THR A 208 1.30 4.82 -12.16
CA THR A 208 2.71 4.40 -12.21
C THR A 208 3.47 5.23 -11.19
N PRO A 209 4.14 4.60 -10.19
CA PRO A 209 4.92 5.32 -9.20
C PRO A 209 6.07 6.09 -9.83
N ARG A 210 6.32 7.29 -9.30
CA ARG A 210 7.49 8.10 -9.67
C ARG A 210 8.79 7.44 -9.21
N PHE A 211 9.87 7.72 -9.90
CA PHE A 211 11.20 7.42 -9.41
C PHE A 211 11.63 8.44 -8.37
N THR A 212 12.47 8.03 -7.43
CA THR A 212 13.16 8.95 -6.52
C THR A 212 14.13 9.82 -7.31
N SER A 213 14.08 11.13 -7.10
CA SER A 213 15.05 12.04 -7.69
C SER A 213 16.28 12.17 -6.79
N LEU A 214 17.40 12.63 -7.34
CA LEU A 214 18.59 12.94 -6.53
C LEU A 214 18.29 13.98 -5.43
N PHE A 215 17.51 14.99 -5.76
CA PHE A 215 17.09 16.00 -4.77
C PHE A 215 16.20 15.38 -3.69
N GLY A 216 15.25 14.51 -4.05
CA GLY A 216 14.41 13.80 -3.08
C GLY A 216 15.22 12.93 -2.12
N VAL A 217 16.29 12.28 -2.59
CA VAL A 217 17.19 11.50 -1.73
C VAL A 217 17.90 12.40 -0.72
N ILE A 218 18.41 13.55 -1.16
CA ILE A 218 19.09 14.52 -0.28
C ILE A 218 18.10 15.12 0.74
N GLU A 219 16.90 15.49 0.31
CA GLU A 219 15.86 16.05 1.18
C GLU A 219 15.37 15.03 2.23
N ALA A 220 15.33 13.75 1.89
CA ALA A 220 14.88 12.70 2.80
C ALA A 220 15.71 12.63 4.09
N GLU A 221 17.00 13.01 4.04
CA GLU A 221 17.88 13.03 5.22
C GLU A 221 17.43 14.05 6.28
N SER A 222 16.74 15.11 5.88
CA SER A 222 16.26 16.17 6.77
C SER A 222 14.81 16.00 7.21
N LYS A 223 14.07 15.09 6.60
CA LYS A 223 12.64 14.85 6.91
C LYS A 223 12.47 14.04 8.19
N PRO A 224 11.38 14.30 8.95
CA PRO A 224 11.08 13.56 10.16
C PRO A 224 10.91 12.06 9.90
N LEU A 225 11.70 11.23 10.59
CA LEU A 225 11.55 9.79 10.67
C LEU A 225 11.63 9.37 12.12
N ALA A 226 10.50 8.95 12.69
CA ALA A 226 10.40 8.50 14.06
C ALA A 226 10.09 7.01 14.15
N ALA A 227 10.37 6.40 15.30
CA ALA A 227 9.98 5.03 15.60
C ALA A 227 9.07 5.02 16.83
N TRP A 228 8.02 4.18 16.80
CA TRP A 228 7.12 3.96 17.94
C TRP A 228 7.07 2.48 18.30
N ALA A 229 7.21 2.19 19.58
CA ALA A 229 7.03 0.88 20.17
C ALA A 229 5.60 0.67 20.68
N ALA A 230 5.28 -0.54 21.13
CA ALA A 230 3.97 -0.91 21.65
C ALA A 230 3.53 -0.03 22.83
N ALA A 231 4.46 0.29 23.74
CA ALA A 231 4.18 1.13 24.90
C ALA A 231 3.74 2.53 24.50
N GLU A 232 4.35 3.13 23.48
CA GLU A 232 4.01 4.47 22.98
C GLU A 232 2.63 4.53 22.31
N LEU A 233 2.13 3.36 21.87
CA LEU A 233 0.81 3.17 21.28
C LEU A 233 -0.25 2.74 22.32
N GLY A 234 0.15 2.56 23.59
CA GLY A 234 -0.73 2.08 24.64
C GLY A 234 -1.22 0.64 24.43
N LEU A 235 -0.42 -0.20 23.76
CA LEU A 235 -0.76 -1.58 23.42
C LEU A 235 -0.17 -2.56 24.44
N SER A 236 -1.02 -3.47 24.93
CA SER A 236 -0.58 -4.60 25.75
C SER A 236 0.05 -5.68 24.86
N PRO A 237 1.17 -6.31 25.29
CA PRO A 237 1.78 -7.44 24.57
C PRO A 237 0.82 -8.62 24.31
N ASP A 238 -0.20 -8.80 25.15
CA ASP A 238 -1.18 -9.89 25.00
C ASP A 238 -2.21 -9.61 23.90
N ALA A 239 -2.38 -8.34 23.50
CA ALA A 239 -3.32 -7.93 22.46
C ALA A 239 -2.69 -7.85 21.05
N ILE A 240 -1.38 -8.06 20.93
CA ILE A 240 -0.62 -7.84 19.69
C ILE A 240 0.36 -9.00 19.44
N GLY A 241 1.01 -8.96 18.28
CA GLY A 241 1.98 -9.98 17.91
C GLY A 241 1.36 -11.36 17.81
N PHE A 242 2.16 -12.37 18.09
CA PHE A 242 1.72 -13.75 18.08
C PHE A 242 0.58 -14.03 19.07
N ASN A 243 0.64 -13.45 20.27
CA ASN A 243 -0.37 -13.69 21.32
C ASN A 243 -1.73 -13.06 20.99
N GLY A 244 -1.73 -11.86 20.37
CA GLY A 244 -2.94 -11.15 19.98
C GLY A 244 -3.50 -11.54 18.61
N SER A 245 -2.89 -12.51 17.92
CA SER A 245 -3.28 -12.93 16.58
C SER A 245 -4.27 -14.08 16.62
N PRO A 246 -5.52 -13.89 16.14
CA PRO A 246 -6.51 -14.98 15.99
C PRO A 246 -6.04 -16.10 15.06
N THR A 247 -5.19 -15.78 14.06
CA THR A 247 -4.65 -16.76 13.13
C THR A 247 -3.15 -16.93 13.36
N GLN A 248 -2.68 -18.18 13.29
CA GLN A 248 -1.29 -18.50 13.48
C GLN A 248 -0.76 -19.28 12.27
N THR A 249 0.48 -18.99 11.88
CA THR A 249 1.14 -19.73 10.79
C THR A 249 1.39 -21.15 11.23
N GLY A 250 0.87 -22.12 10.46
CA GLY A 250 1.19 -23.53 10.61
C GLY A 250 2.55 -23.89 10.00
N ASP A 251 2.72 -25.16 9.66
CA ASP A 251 3.96 -25.64 9.04
C ASP A 251 4.21 -24.96 7.68
N VAL A 252 5.41 -24.42 7.54
CA VAL A 252 5.87 -23.80 6.29
C VAL A 252 6.75 -24.79 5.55
N PHE A 253 6.48 -25.00 4.27
CA PHE A 253 7.29 -25.84 3.39
C PHE A 253 7.56 -25.16 2.06
N LEU A 254 8.68 -25.47 1.47
CA LEU A 254 8.99 -25.03 0.10
C LEU A 254 8.37 -26.05 -0.86
N PRO A 255 7.44 -25.63 -1.73
CA PRO A 255 6.87 -26.54 -2.69
C PRO A 255 7.93 -26.98 -3.71
N GLU A 256 8.04 -28.29 -3.95
CA GLU A 256 8.86 -28.80 -5.04
C GLU A 256 8.20 -28.47 -6.39
N MET A 257 8.57 -27.34 -6.97
CA MET A 257 8.09 -26.90 -8.27
C MET A 257 8.83 -27.66 -9.40
N LYS A 258 8.57 -28.94 -9.55
CA LYS A 258 9.05 -29.70 -10.73
C LYS A 258 8.14 -29.38 -11.92
N ARG A 259 8.52 -28.40 -12.72
CA ARG A 259 7.88 -28.20 -14.02
C ARG A 259 8.17 -29.42 -14.92
N LYS A 260 7.15 -30.20 -15.19
CA LYS A 260 7.20 -31.21 -16.24
C LYS A 260 6.95 -30.52 -17.59
N ALA A 261 7.93 -29.75 -18.05
CA ALA A 261 7.85 -29.15 -19.37
C ALA A 261 8.06 -30.25 -20.42
N GLN A 262 7.15 -30.36 -21.37
CA GLN A 262 7.32 -31.17 -22.55
C GLN A 262 7.47 -30.26 -23.76
N MET A 263 8.64 -30.30 -24.37
CA MET A 263 8.88 -29.58 -25.63
C MET A 263 8.25 -30.38 -26.76
N LEU A 264 7.41 -29.75 -27.55
CA LEU A 264 6.90 -30.28 -28.79
C LEU A 264 7.83 -29.79 -29.90
N ALA A 265 8.17 -30.69 -30.82
CA ALA A 265 8.98 -30.39 -32.01
C ALA A 265 8.21 -30.86 -33.23
N GLY A 266 8.32 -30.13 -34.34
CA GLY A 266 7.64 -30.41 -35.60
C GLY A 266 7.07 -29.13 -36.21
N GLU A 267 6.40 -29.29 -37.36
CA GLU A 267 5.71 -28.18 -38.01
C GLU A 267 4.43 -27.80 -37.25
N PRO A 268 3.94 -26.56 -37.37
CA PRO A 268 2.74 -26.09 -36.67
C PRO A 268 1.50 -26.95 -36.86
N GLU A 269 1.35 -27.52 -38.07
CA GLU A 269 0.23 -28.38 -38.46
C GLU A 269 0.17 -29.69 -37.64
N GLU A 270 1.32 -30.20 -37.18
CA GLU A 270 1.46 -31.41 -36.36
C GLU A 270 1.36 -31.04 -34.84
N MET A 271 1.96 -29.93 -34.44
CA MET A 271 2.01 -29.52 -33.04
C MET A 271 0.67 -29.05 -32.50
N VAL A 272 -0.12 -28.31 -33.30
CA VAL A 272 -1.40 -27.73 -32.84
C VAL A 272 -2.40 -28.80 -32.41
N PRO A 273 -2.68 -29.88 -33.16
CA PRO A 273 -3.55 -30.96 -32.73
C PRO A 273 -3.10 -31.62 -31.43
N GLU A 274 -1.79 -31.79 -31.25
CA GLU A 274 -1.25 -32.39 -30.04
C GLU A 274 -1.42 -31.49 -28.81
N ILE A 275 -1.19 -30.18 -28.95
CA ILE A 275 -1.43 -29.20 -27.90
C ILE A 275 -2.90 -29.23 -27.48
N ILE A 276 -3.83 -29.18 -28.44
CA ILE A 276 -5.26 -29.24 -28.19
C ILE A 276 -5.65 -30.52 -27.45
N ARG A 277 -5.10 -31.66 -27.87
CA ARG A 277 -5.33 -32.95 -27.20
C ARG A 277 -4.87 -32.93 -25.76
N LYS A 278 -3.67 -32.39 -25.47
CA LYS A 278 -3.08 -32.29 -24.14
C LYS A 278 -3.90 -31.34 -23.26
N ILE A 279 -4.33 -30.20 -23.80
CA ILE A 279 -5.19 -29.24 -23.07
C ILE A 279 -6.52 -29.92 -22.68
N ARG A 280 -7.17 -30.61 -23.62
CA ARG A 280 -8.42 -31.34 -23.32
C ARG A 280 -8.24 -32.41 -22.24
N GLN A 281 -7.11 -33.13 -22.26
CA GLN A 281 -6.80 -34.13 -21.21
C GLN A 281 -6.52 -33.52 -19.84
N ALA A 282 -6.04 -32.26 -19.79
CA ALA A 282 -5.73 -31.58 -18.53
C ALA A 282 -6.96 -30.87 -17.91
N ILE A 283 -7.96 -30.54 -18.74
CA ILE A 283 -9.17 -29.83 -18.29
C ILE A 283 -10.28 -30.82 -17.87
N GLY A 284 -10.19 -32.10 -18.29
CA GLY A 284 -11.17 -33.16 -18.01
C GLY A 284 -12.14 -33.29 -19.15
#